data_428ea449eb4e12630bb9107b50178858
#
_entry.id   428ea449eb4e12630bb9107b50178858
#
_cell.length_a   1.000
_cell.length_b   1.000
_cell.length_c   1.000
_cell.angle_alpha   90.00
_cell.angle_beta   90.00
_cell.angle_gamma   90.00
#
_symmetry.space_group_name_H-M   'P 1'
#
loop_
_entity.id
_entity.type
_entity.pdbx_description
1 polymer ?
#
loop_
_entity_poly.entity_id
_entity_poly.type
_entity_poly.pdbx_seq_one_letter_code
_entity_poly.pdbx_strand_id
1 'polypeptide(L)'
;MAAMIAGYEPAVELTRGGIVECVHFGAMAVVDSGGALLSALGDPYLVTFPRSSMKPLQALPFVEDGGPEHFGLTEKELAIICASHHGTDEHVQVLRSIHAKAGLQESDLQCGVHWPSDKATSLAMRARGEEPTPYRHNCSGKHSGMLAQAVLHGYSRESYLSMDNPI
;
A
#
# COMPACT_ATOMS: atom_id res chain seq x y z
N MET A 1 15.57 8.32 -33.41
CA MET A 1 14.25 8.77 -32.93
C MET A 1 13.88 7.88 -31.77
N ALA A 2 13.85 8.39 -30.54
CA ALA A 2 13.31 7.64 -29.42
C ALA A 2 11.83 7.35 -29.72
N ALA A 3 11.39 6.11 -29.53
CA ALA A 3 9.99 5.76 -29.63
C ALA A 3 9.22 6.56 -28.58
N MET A 4 8.40 7.51 -29.02
CA MET A 4 7.50 8.23 -28.10
C MET A 4 6.49 7.22 -27.55
N ILE A 5 6.48 7.03 -26.23
CA ILE A 5 5.46 6.23 -25.57
C ILE A 5 4.21 7.12 -25.50
N ALA A 6 3.13 6.70 -26.18
CA ALA A 6 1.91 7.50 -26.27
C ALA A 6 1.41 7.91 -24.88
N GLY A 7 1.15 9.19 -24.70
CA GLY A 7 0.66 9.75 -23.43
C GLY A 7 1.72 10.09 -22.39
N TYR A 8 3.01 9.80 -22.65
CA TYR A 8 4.10 10.14 -21.75
C TYR A 8 5.05 11.17 -22.38
N GLU A 9 5.54 12.09 -21.55
CA GLU A 9 6.53 13.11 -21.94
C GLU A 9 7.80 12.96 -21.10
N PRO A 10 8.97 13.46 -21.59
CA PRO A 10 10.19 13.50 -20.78
C PRO A 10 9.97 14.30 -19.49
N ALA A 11 10.17 13.67 -18.35
CA ALA A 11 9.88 14.27 -17.04
C ALA A 11 11.15 14.51 -16.21
N VAL A 12 12.11 13.58 -16.25
CA VAL A 12 13.35 13.66 -15.47
C VAL A 12 14.52 13.14 -16.30
N GLU A 13 15.64 13.87 -16.25
CA GLU A 13 16.90 13.44 -16.82
C GLU A 13 17.90 13.08 -15.71
N LEU A 14 18.58 11.95 -15.87
CA LEU A 14 19.76 11.61 -15.10
C LEU A 14 20.99 11.92 -15.96
N THR A 15 21.93 12.67 -15.37
CA THR A 15 23.14 13.08 -16.08
C THR A 15 24.38 12.48 -15.43
N ARG A 16 25.38 12.21 -16.26
CA ARG A 16 26.72 11.81 -15.83
C ARG A 16 27.74 12.72 -16.51
N GLY A 17 28.48 13.51 -15.71
CA GLY A 17 29.47 14.45 -16.23
C GLY A 17 28.90 15.46 -17.24
N GLY A 18 27.66 15.91 -17.05
CA GLY A 18 26.97 16.85 -17.94
C GLY A 18 26.34 16.23 -19.19
N ILE A 19 26.47 14.92 -19.37
CA ILE A 19 25.84 14.17 -20.48
C ILE A 19 24.58 13.48 -19.93
N VAL A 20 23.46 13.57 -20.68
CA VAL A 20 22.23 12.84 -20.33
C VAL A 20 22.48 11.35 -20.51
N GLU A 21 22.44 10.59 -19.41
CA GLU A 21 22.61 9.14 -19.38
C GLU A 21 21.27 8.39 -19.52
N CYS A 22 20.21 8.96 -18.93
CA CYS A 22 18.89 8.34 -18.93
C CYS A 22 17.80 9.41 -18.87
N VAL A 23 16.70 9.18 -19.57
CA VAL A 23 15.49 10.02 -19.51
C VAL A 23 14.33 9.18 -19.01
N HIS A 24 13.68 9.64 -17.94
CA HIS A 24 12.45 9.05 -17.46
C HIS A 24 11.26 9.80 -18.04
N PHE A 25 10.34 9.05 -18.62
CA PHE A 25 9.10 9.56 -19.16
C PHE A 25 7.98 9.40 -18.13
N GLY A 26 7.08 10.37 -18.06
CA GLY A 26 5.97 10.38 -17.12
C GLY A 26 4.75 11.11 -17.67
N ALA A 27 3.63 10.94 -16.98
CA ALA A 27 2.45 11.78 -17.11
C ALA A 27 2.09 12.32 -15.73
N MET A 28 1.70 13.59 -15.66
CA MET A 28 1.32 14.26 -14.42
C MET A 28 0.05 15.05 -14.65
N ALA A 29 -0.83 15.10 -13.65
CA ALA A 29 -1.99 15.97 -13.62
C ALA A 29 -2.04 16.69 -12.28
N VAL A 30 -2.27 17.99 -12.32
CA VAL A 30 -2.54 18.82 -11.14
C VAL A 30 -3.98 19.28 -11.25
N VAL A 31 -4.77 18.99 -10.23
CA VAL A 31 -6.18 19.36 -10.17
C VAL A 31 -6.45 20.19 -8.91
N ASP A 32 -7.47 21.02 -8.96
CA ASP A 32 -7.97 21.70 -7.76
C ASP A 32 -8.88 20.78 -6.93
N SER A 33 -9.39 21.29 -5.80
CA SER A 33 -10.31 20.56 -4.92
C SER A 33 -11.69 20.28 -5.57
N GLY A 34 -12.03 20.94 -6.65
CA GLY A 34 -13.24 20.69 -7.45
C GLY A 34 -13.02 19.69 -8.58
N GLY A 35 -11.78 19.20 -8.76
CA GLY A 35 -11.42 18.27 -9.83
C GLY A 35 -11.09 18.93 -11.17
N ALA A 36 -11.03 20.28 -11.24
CA ALA A 36 -10.65 20.97 -12.47
C ALA A 36 -9.15 20.87 -12.72
N LEU A 37 -8.76 20.51 -13.95
CA LEU A 37 -7.36 20.37 -14.34
C LEU A 37 -6.69 21.76 -14.39
N LEU A 38 -5.64 21.95 -13.58
CA LEU A 38 -4.86 23.19 -13.51
C LEU A 38 -3.60 23.13 -14.38
N SER A 39 -2.94 21.96 -14.44
CA SER A 39 -1.72 21.75 -15.20
C SER A 39 -1.53 20.28 -15.53
N ALA A 40 -0.81 19.98 -16.60
CA ALA A 40 -0.46 18.62 -16.99
C ALA A 40 0.91 18.55 -17.67
N LEU A 41 1.53 17.38 -17.57
CA LEU A 41 2.63 16.90 -18.42
C LEU A 41 2.20 15.57 -19.02
N GLY A 42 2.34 15.41 -20.33
CA GLY A 42 1.80 14.24 -21.02
C GLY A 42 0.26 14.21 -21.00
N ASP A 43 -0.31 13.02 -21.13
CA ASP A 43 -1.77 12.84 -21.12
C ASP A 43 -2.32 12.77 -19.69
N PRO A 44 -3.06 13.80 -19.21
CA PRO A 44 -3.62 13.78 -17.86
C PRO A 44 -4.74 12.74 -17.66
N TYR A 45 -5.27 12.18 -18.73
CA TYR A 45 -6.33 11.16 -18.72
C TYR A 45 -5.80 9.74 -18.96
N LEU A 46 -4.48 9.57 -18.92
CA LEU A 46 -3.85 8.27 -19.11
C LEU A 46 -4.35 7.25 -18.09
N VAL A 47 -4.94 6.17 -18.57
CA VAL A 47 -5.40 5.06 -17.72
C VAL A 47 -4.19 4.25 -17.25
N THR A 48 -4.01 4.16 -15.95
CA THR A 48 -2.90 3.43 -15.33
C THR A 48 -3.33 2.74 -14.03
N PHE A 49 -2.52 1.79 -13.59
CA PHE A 49 -2.72 1.16 -12.28
C PHE A 49 -1.94 1.93 -11.21
N PRO A 50 -2.60 2.61 -10.25
CA PRO A 50 -1.92 3.37 -9.20
C PRO A 50 -1.17 2.47 -8.21
N ARG A 51 -1.43 1.16 -8.20
CA ARG A 51 -0.78 0.16 -7.36
C ARG A 51 -0.76 0.58 -5.88
N SER A 52 0.39 0.45 -5.22
CA SER A 52 0.51 0.74 -3.78
C SER A 52 0.38 2.22 -3.40
N SER A 53 0.42 3.14 -4.36
CA SER A 53 0.15 4.56 -4.09
C SER A 53 -1.32 4.84 -3.71
N MET A 54 -2.22 3.90 -4.01
CA MET A 54 -3.63 3.97 -3.60
C MET A 54 -3.88 3.64 -2.12
N LYS A 55 -2.95 3.05 -1.40
CA LYS A 55 -3.21 2.57 -0.03
C LYS A 55 -3.67 3.64 0.95
N PRO A 56 -3.13 4.87 0.96
CA PRO A 56 -3.68 5.95 1.78
C PRO A 56 -5.13 6.26 1.43
N LEU A 57 -5.49 6.28 0.14
CA LEU A 57 -6.88 6.52 -0.30
C LEU A 57 -7.79 5.34 0.07
N GLN A 58 -7.30 4.12 0.04
CA GLN A 58 -8.04 2.93 0.49
C GLN A 58 -8.27 2.92 2.01
N ALA A 59 -7.44 3.62 2.78
CA ALA A 59 -7.61 3.75 4.23
C ALA A 59 -8.59 4.87 4.62
N LEU A 60 -8.93 5.79 3.71
CA LEU A 60 -9.79 6.94 4.03
C LEU A 60 -11.15 6.54 4.61
N PRO A 61 -11.92 5.61 4.03
CA PRO A 61 -13.20 5.21 4.60
C PRO A 61 -13.08 4.73 6.05
N PHE A 62 -12.05 3.93 6.34
CA PHE A 62 -11.78 3.45 7.70
C PHE A 62 -11.48 4.59 8.68
N VAL A 63 -10.77 5.64 8.22
CA VAL A 63 -10.46 6.82 9.04
C VAL A 63 -11.69 7.70 9.20
N GLU A 64 -12.45 7.96 8.12
CA GLU A 64 -13.66 8.78 8.13
C GLU A 64 -14.76 8.18 9.02
N ASP A 65 -14.83 6.85 9.09
CA ASP A 65 -15.76 6.11 9.96
C ASP A 65 -15.29 6.04 11.42
N GLY A 66 -14.17 6.69 11.78
CA GLY A 66 -13.64 6.71 13.14
C GLY A 66 -12.98 5.39 13.58
N GLY A 67 -12.58 4.56 12.63
CA GLY A 67 -11.97 3.25 12.91
C GLY A 67 -10.71 3.32 13.77
N PRO A 68 -9.75 4.22 13.50
CA PRO A 68 -8.56 4.36 14.34
C PRO A 68 -8.89 4.65 15.80
N GLU A 69 -9.83 5.54 16.07
CA GLU A 69 -10.29 5.90 17.42
C GLU A 69 -11.03 4.74 18.07
N HIS A 70 -11.92 4.07 17.32
CA HIS A 70 -12.71 2.93 17.83
C HIS A 70 -11.81 1.80 18.34
N PHE A 71 -10.75 1.47 17.62
CA PHE A 71 -9.81 0.40 18.00
C PHE A 71 -8.62 0.92 18.81
N GLY A 72 -8.51 2.23 19.08
CA GLY A 72 -7.38 2.82 19.79
C GLY A 72 -6.07 2.61 19.03
N LEU A 73 -6.07 2.78 17.70
CA LEU A 73 -4.87 2.63 16.89
C LEU A 73 -3.94 3.83 17.09
N THR A 74 -2.66 3.56 17.11
CA THR A 74 -1.59 4.57 17.12
C THR A 74 -1.32 5.06 15.68
N GLU A 75 -0.66 6.21 15.55
CA GLU A 75 -0.18 6.73 14.26
C GLU A 75 0.69 5.71 13.50
N LYS A 76 1.51 4.93 14.22
CA LYS A 76 2.36 3.89 13.64
C LYS A 76 1.53 2.75 13.04
N GLU A 77 0.44 2.37 13.69
CA GLU A 77 -0.50 1.35 13.20
C GLU A 77 -1.29 1.87 12.00
N LEU A 78 -1.71 3.12 12.01
CA LEU A 78 -2.35 3.73 10.85
C LEU A 78 -1.36 3.87 9.67
N ALA A 79 -0.12 4.24 9.94
CA ALA A 79 0.92 4.35 8.91
C ALA A 79 1.16 3.02 8.18
N ILE A 80 1.18 1.88 8.89
CA ILE A 80 1.39 0.58 8.23
C ILE A 80 0.19 0.15 7.39
N ILE A 81 -1.03 0.57 7.75
CA ILE A 81 -2.24 0.36 6.92
C ILE A 81 -2.09 1.05 5.56
N CYS A 82 -1.50 2.24 5.54
CA CYS A 82 -1.27 3.04 4.34
C CYS A 82 0.00 2.67 3.55
N ALA A 83 0.82 1.73 4.04
CA ALA A 83 2.16 1.49 3.50
C ALA A 83 2.32 0.16 2.75
N SER A 84 3.40 0.09 1.96
CA SER A 84 4.02 -1.17 1.55
C SER A 84 5.27 -1.37 2.42
N HIS A 85 5.20 -2.27 3.38
CA HIS A 85 6.28 -2.49 4.33
C HIS A 85 7.24 -3.62 3.90
N HIS A 86 8.41 -3.69 4.53
CA HIS A 86 9.47 -4.62 4.16
C HIS A 86 9.42 -5.97 4.89
N GLY A 87 8.41 -6.21 5.73
CA GLY A 87 8.19 -7.47 6.45
C GLY A 87 9.17 -7.71 7.59
N THR A 88 9.75 -6.67 8.21
CA THR A 88 10.64 -6.79 9.38
C THR A 88 9.89 -7.28 10.62
N ASP A 89 10.62 -7.68 11.66
CA ASP A 89 10.02 -8.08 12.94
C ASP A 89 9.22 -6.95 13.57
N GLU A 90 9.68 -5.70 13.42
CA GLU A 90 8.95 -4.53 13.88
C GLU A 90 7.60 -4.37 13.17
N HIS A 91 7.56 -4.52 11.85
CA HIS A 91 6.31 -4.48 11.09
C HIS A 91 5.33 -5.57 11.55
N VAL A 92 5.82 -6.79 11.79
CA VAL A 92 5.00 -7.89 12.30
C VAL A 92 4.42 -7.59 13.69
N GLN A 93 5.21 -6.97 14.57
CA GLN A 93 4.73 -6.56 15.90
C GLN A 93 3.60 -5.52 15.80
N VAL A 94 3.73 -4.53 14.91
CA VAL A 94 2.68 -3.53 14.67
C VAL A 94 1.40 -4.18 14.16
N LEU A 95 1.52 -5.11 13.20
CA LEU A 95 0.36 -5.85 12.67
C LEU A 95 -0.34 -6.69 13.73
N ARG A 96 0.44 -7.41 14.56
CA ARG A 96 -0.12 -8.17 15.70
C ARG A 96 -0.86 -7.28 16.69
N SER A 97 -0.38 -6.06 16.91
CA SER A 97 -1.06 -5.09 17.77
C SER A 97 -2.40 -4.66 17.16
N ILE A 98 -2.46 -4.35 15.87
CA ILE A 98 -3.72 -4.05 15.17
C ILE A 98 -4.70 -5.22 15.32
N HIS A 99 -4.24 -6.44 15.02
CA HIS A 99 -5.08 -7.64 15.10
C HIS A 99 -5.61 -7.91 16.51
N ALA A 100 -4.77 -7.73 17.53
CA ALA A 100 -5.20 -7.87 18.93
C ALA A 100 -6.28 -6.86 19.30
N LYS A 101 -6.16 -5.60 18.86
CA LYS A 101 -7.14 -4.53 19.11
C LYS A 101 -8.45 -4.74 18.35
N ALA A 102 -8.39 -5.23 17.12
CA ALA A 102 -9.57 -5.44 16.27
C ALA A 102 -10.18 -6.85 16.38
N GLY A 103 -9.65 -7.73 17.22
CA GLY A 103 -10.15 -9.10 17.36
C GLY A 103 -9.94 -9.97 16.13
N LEU A 104 -8.84 -9.74 15.41
CA LEU A 104 -8.47 -10.43 14.17
C LEU A 104 -7.43 -11.52 14.42
N GLN A 105 -7.37 -12.49 13.52
CA GLN A 105 -6.35 -13.53 13.47
C GLN A 105 -5.48 -13.39 12.22
N GLU A 106 -4.25 -13.87 12.26
CA GLU A 106 -3.38 -13.89 11.08
C GLU A 106 -3.99 -14.66 9.91
N SER A 107 -4.76 -15.71 10.21
CA SER A 107 -5.49 -16.52 9.23
C SER A 107 -6.59 -15.76 8.47
N ASP A 108 -7.04 -14.60 8.98
CA ASP A 108 -8.00 -13.76 8.27
C ASP A 108 -7.37 -13.05 7.05
N LEU A 109 -6.02 -12.94 7.04
CA LEU A 109 -5.29 -12.27 5.95
C LEU A 109 -5.29 -13.11 4.66
N GLN A 110 -5.78 -12.54 3.57
CA GLN A 110 -5.82 -13.16 2.24
C GLN A 110 -4.80 -12.53 1.26
N CYS A 111 -3.80 -11.81 1.79
CA CYS A 111 -2.78 -11.16 0.96
C CYS A 111 -1.76 -12.13 0.35
N GLY A 112 -1.77 -13.40 0.75
CA GLY A 112 -0.73 -14.35 0.42
C GLY A 112 0.53 -14.22 1.30
N VAL A 113 1.58 -14.92 0.89
CA VAL A 113 2.85 -15.01 1.63
C VAL A 113 4.01 -14.75 0.68
N HIS A 114 5.01 -13.99 1.15
CA HIS A 114 6.32 -13.90 0.50
C HIS A 114 7.41 -13.61 1.54
N TRP A 115 8.65 -13.86 1.17
CA TRP A 115 9.80 -13.52 1.99
C TRP A 115 9.88 -12.00 2.19
N PRO A 116 10.33 -11.53 3.39
CA PRO A 116 10.61 -10.12 3.61
C PRO A 116 11.51 -9.53 2.53
N SER A 117 11.18 -8.34 2.04
CA SER A 117 12.07 -7.61 1.12
C SER A 117 13.27 -7.00 1.83
N ASP A 118 13.21 -6.87 3.16
CA ASP A 118 14.39 -6.57 3.98
C ASP A 118 15.34 -7.78 4.00
N LYS A 119 16.54 -7.57 3.43
CA LYS A 119 17.52 -8.63 3.26
C LYS A 119 18.01 -9.20 4.60
N ALA A 120 18.22 -8.34 5.60
CA ALA A 120 18.73 -8.75 6.91
C ALA A 120 17.71 -9.66 7.60
N THR A 121 16.44 -9.26 7.62
CA THR A 121 15.34 -10.06 8.18
C THR A 121 15.21 -11.39 7.43
N SER A 122 15.21 -11.36 6.09
CA SER A 122 15.09 -12.57 5.28
C SER A 122 16.21 -13.57 5.54
N LEU A 123 17.47 -13.11 5.64
CA LEU A 123 18.62 -13.97 5.96
C LEU A 123 18.54 -14.52 7.38
N ALA A 124 18.15 -13.69 8.36
CA ALA A 124 18.02 -14.13 9.75
C ALA A 124 16.93 -15.20 9.91
N MET A 125 15.77 -15.03 9.25
CA MET A 125 14.70 -16.04 9.24
C MET A 125 15.18 -17.37 8.65
N ARG A 126 15.87 -17.33 7.49
CA ARG A 126 16.43 -18.54 6.86
C ARG A 126 17.44 -19.24 7.76
N ALA A 127 18.29 -18.47 8.44
CA ALA A 127 19.28 -19.04 9.38
C ALA A 127 18.61 -19.74 10.58
N ARG A 128 17.41 -19.30 10.98
CA ARG A 128 16.60 -19.93 12.04
C ARG A 128 15.67 -21.03 11.54
N GLY A 129 15.63 -21.30 10.23
CA GLY A 129 14.69 -22.25 9.63
C GLY A 129 13.23 -21.80 9.69
N GLU A 130 12.98 -20.49 9.78
CA GLU A 130 11.64 -19.92 9.80
C GLU A 130 11.12 -19.70 8.39
N GLU A 131 9.85 -20.03 8.16
CA GLU A 131 9.14 -19.71 6.93
C GLU A 131 8.34 -18.41 7.09
N PRO A 132 8.15 -17.63 6.01
CA PRO A 132 7.34 -16.41 6.07
C PRO A 132 5.86 -16.75 6.25
N THR A 133 5.15 -15.85 6.92
CA THR A 133 3.70 -15.92 7.15
C THR A 133 3.00 -14.72 6.50
N PRO A 134 1.66 -14.66 6.44
CA PRO A 134 0.92 -13.52 5.90
C PRO A 134 1.33 -12.16 6.48
N TYR A 135 1.72 -12.09 7.76
CA TYR A 135 2.21 -10.85 8.35
C TYR A 135 3.47 -10.30 7.66
N ARG A 136 4.28 -11.16 7.03
CA ARG A 136 5.49 -10.73 6.31
C ARG A 136 5.20 -10.12 4.93
N HIS A 137 3.99 -10.34 4.41
CA HIS A 137 3.59 -9.80 3.12
C HIS A 137 3.53 -8.26 3.17
N ASN A 138 4.09 -7.58 2.18
CA ASN A 138 4.20 -6.11 2.13
C ASN A 138 2.84 -5.38 2.10
N CYS A 139 1.75 -6.08 1.81
CA CYS A 139 0.39 -5.53 1.81
C CYS A 139 -0.42 -5.90 3.05
N SER A 140 0.11 -6.68 4.00
CA SER A 140 -0.65 -7.15 5.16
C SER A 140 -1.19 -5.98 6.02
N GLY A 141 -0.51 -4.83 6.05
CA GLY A 141 -1.03 -3.61 6.69
C GLY A 141 -2.36 -3.15 6.09
N LYS A 142 -2.41 -2.99 4.77
CA LYS A 142 -3.66 -2.63 4.07
C LYS A 142 -4.78 -3.64 4.33
N HIS A 143 -4.47 -4.93 4.24
CA HIS A 143 -5.44 -5.99 4.53
C HIS A 143 -5.91 -5.97 5.98
N SER A 144 -5.05 -5.66 6.94
CA SER A 144 -5.43 -5.45 8.33
C SER A 144 -6.40 -4.27 8.50
N GLY A 145 -6.19 -3.17 7.77
CA GLY A 145 -7.12 -2.04 7.74
C GLY A 145 -8.48 -2.41 7.18
N MET A 146 -8.53 -3.11 6.04
CA MET A 146 -9.78 -3.60 5.44
C MET A 146 -10.53 -4.56 6.39
N LEU A 147 -9.82 -5.48 7.03
CA LEU A 147 -10.40 -6.40 8.01
C LEU A 147 -10.91 -5.67 9.26
N ALA A 148 -10.18 -4.66 9.75
CA ALA A 148 -10.64 -3.83 10.87
C ALA A 148 -11.91 -3.05 10.49
N GLN A 149 -12.01 -2.53 9.28
CA GLN A 149 -13.23 -1.90 8.76
C GLN A 149 -14.38 -2.91 8.67
N ALA A 150 -14.12 -4.15 8.24
CA ALA A 150 -15.12 -5.21 8.25
C ALA A 150 -15.67 -5.46 9.66
N VAL A 151 -14.79 -5.52 10.66
CA VAL A 151 -15.20 -5.67 12.06
C VAL A 151 -16.02 -4.47 12.54
N LEU A 152 -15.57 -3.24 12.23
CA LEU A 152 -16.24 -2.00 12.63
C LEU A 152 -17.71 -1.96 12.18
N HIS A 153 -17.98 -2.44 10.96
CA HIS A 153 -19.32 -2.42 10.36
C HIS A 153 -20.06 -3.75 10.44
N GLY A 154 -19.47 -4.81 10.99
CA GLY A 154 -20.09 -6.14 11.04
C GLY A 154 -20.17 -6.82 9.67
N TYR A 155 -19.29 -6.48 8.73
CA TYR A 155 -19.22 -7.12 7.42
C TYR A 155 -18.45 -8.45 7.48
N SER A 156 -18.66 -9.30 6.46
CA SER A 156 -17.94 -10.58 6.37
C SER A 156 -16.44 -10.38 6.17
N ARG A 157 -15.65 -11.00 7.05
CA ARG A 157 -14.18 -11.04 6.94
C ARG A 157 -13.71 -12.06 5.91
N GLU A 158 -14.50 -13.12 5.67
CA GLU A 158 -14.15 -14.16 4.70
C GLU A 158 -14.20 -13.64 3.25
N SER A 159 -15.09 -12.69 2.98
CA SER A 159 -15.31 -12.15 1.63
C SER A 159 -14.80 -10.72 1.44
N TYR A 160 -13.93 -10.19 2.32
CA TYR A 160 -13.50 -8.78 2.25
C TYR A 160 -12.74 -8.39 0.97
N LEU A 161 -12.34 -9.35 0.14
CA LEU A 161 -11.77 -9.12 -1.18
C LEU A 161 -12.77 -9.27 -2.33
N SER A 162 -14.01 -9.64 -2.03
CA SER A 162 -15.06 -9.75 -3.06
C SER A 162 -15.51 -8.35 -3.49
N MET A 163 -15.80 -8.21 -4.79
CA MET A 163 -16.41 -6.98 -5.32
C MET A 163 -17.83 -6.72 -4.79
N ASP A 164 -18.47 -7.73 -4.22
CA ASP A 164 -19.80 -7.62 -3.61
C ASP A 164 -19.73 -7.26 -2.11
N ASN A 165 -18.52 -7.21 -1.52
CA ASN A 165 -18.33 -6.77 -0.13
C ASN A 165 -18.29 -5.24 -0.09
N PRO A 166 -18.93 -4.60 0.91
CA PRO A 166 -18.99 -3.12 0.99
C PRO A 166 -17.67 -2.43 1.33
N ILE A 167 -16.57 -3.17 1.62
CA ILE A 167 -15.26 -2.63 1.97
C ILE A 167 -14.52 -2.14 0.73
#